data_7eb52e77b23dea0be8646a6776728c11
#
_entry.id   7eb52e77b23dea0be8646a6776728c11
#
_cell.length_a   1.000
_cell.length_b   1.000
_cell.length_c   1.000
_cell.angle_alpha   90.00
_cell.angle_beta   90.00
_cell.angle_gamma   90.00
#
_symmetry.space_group_name_H-M   'P 1'
#
loop_
_entity.id
_entity.type
_entity.pdbx_description
1 polymer ?
#
loop_
_entity_poly.entity_id
_entity_poly.type
_entity_poly.pdbx_seq_one_letter_code
_entity_poly.pdbx_strand_id
1 'polypeptide(L)'
;VISIEDFQRQRFLLREKGSGTREVFNRVVEQAGIHITPVWEAMSTTALVNATINGLGIAVLSHRMILPALQQGLICTVKAEGLSFSRNFHIIYHKDKFLTASAKKFIALCKDYENDYPLPFYNGLY
;
A
#
# COMPACT_ATOMS: atom_id res chain seq x y z
N VAL A 1 10.18 2.47 13.88
CA VAL A 1 9.98 1.01 13.91
C VAL A 1 9.24 0.67 15.18
N ILE A 2 8.26 -0.22 15.11
CA ILE A 2 7.53 -0.75 16.27
C ILE A 2 7.66 -2.27 16.31
N SER A 3 7.57 -2.84 17.52
CA SER A 3 7.57 -4.29 17.71
C SER A 3 6.29 -4.92 17.12
N ILE A 4 6.31 -6.23 16.91
CA ILE A 4 5.10 -6.99 16.51
C ILE A 4 4.00 -6.87 17.56
N GLU A 5 4.35 -6.91 18.84
CA GLU A 5 3.37 -6.77 19.93
C GLU A 5 2.69 -5.41 19.92
N ASP A 6 3.46 -4.34 19.76
CA ASP A 6 2.92 -2.98 19.67
C ASP A 6 2.09 -2.79 18.40
N PHE A 7 2.53 -3.40 17.28
CA PHE A 7 1.77 -3.40 16.03
C PHE A 7 0.40 -4.04 16.21
N GLN A 8 0.30 -5.21 16.87
CA GLN A 8 -0.97 -5.90 17.10
C GLN A 8 -1.96 -5.10 17.96
N ARG A 9 -1.44 -4.27 18.86
CA ARG A 9 -2.27 -3.44 19.76
C ARG A 9 -2.81 -2.16 19.11
N GLN A 10 -2.39 -1.87 17.87
CA GLN A 10 -2.81 -0.64 17.21
C GLN A 10 -4.27 -0.69 16.73
N ARG A 11 -4.86 0.48 16.60
CA ARG A 11 -6.19 0.66 16.02
C ARG A 11 -6.06 0.74 14.50
N PHE A 12 -6.43 -0.32 13.79
CA PHE A 12 -6.28 -0.36 12.34
C PHE A 12 -7.49 0.20 11.62
N LEU A 13 -7.20 1.08 10.65
CA LEU A 13 -8.14 1.67 9.71
C LEU A 13 -7.82 1.06 8.33
N LEU A 14 -8.67 0.18 7.84
CA LEU A 14 -8.33 -0.63 6.66
C LEU A 14 -9.29 -0.36 5.50
N ARG A 15 -8.81 -0.69 4.31
CA ARG A 15 -9.68 -0.76 3.14
C ARG A 15 -10.69 -1.89 3.31
N GLU A 16 -11.76 -1.81 2.56
CA GLU A 16 -12.79 -2.84 2.46
C GLU A 16 -12.24 -4.20 2.05
N LYS A 17 -12.96 -5.27 2.37
CA LYS A 17 -12.64 -6.63 1.90
C LYS A 17 -12.71 -6.67 0.37
N GLY A 18 -11.75 -7.35 -0.27
CA GLY A 18 -11.60 -7.38 -1.72
C GLY A 18 -10.74 -6.25 -2.31
N SER A 19 -10.34 -5.25 -1.52
CA SER A 19 -9.32 -4.29 -1.92
C SER A 19 -7.95 -4.96 -2.02
N GLY A 20 -7.23 -4.78 -3.14
CA GLY A 20 -5.88 -5.33 -3.30
C GLY A 20 -4.89 -4.86 -2.21
N THR A 21 -5.07 -3.66 -1.66
CA THR A 21 -4.28 -3.19 -0.51
C THR A 21 -4.60 -4.00 0.76
N ARG A 22 -5.88 -4.28 0.99
CA ARG A 22 -6.32 -5.12 2.11
C ARG A 22 -5.82 -6.55 1.99
N GLU A 23 -5.87 -7.13 0.79
CA GLU A 23 -5.40 -8.50 0.54
C GLU A 23 -3.90 -8.66 0.82
N VAL A 24 -3.08 -7.68 0.40
CA VAL A 24 -1.65 -7.68 0.74
C VAL A 24 -1.44 -7.63 2.25
N PHE A 25 -2.15 -6.73 2.94
CA PHE A 25 -2.08 -6.63 4.39
C PHE A 25 -2.45 -7.94 5.08
N ASN A 26 -3.62 -8.50 4.76
CA ASN A 26 -4.11 -9.75 5.35
C ASN A 26 -3.09 -10.88 5.16
N ARG A 27 -2.60 -11.07 3.94
CA ARG A 27 -1.61 -12.11 3.64
C ARG A 27 -0.34 -11.99 4.49
N VAL A 28 0.19 -10.77 4.65
CA VAL A 28 1.43 -10.55 5.42
C VAL A 28 1.20 -10.84 6.89
N VAL A 29 0.12 -10.35 7.49
CA VAL A 29 -0.16 -10.58 8.92
C VAL A 29 -0.51 -12.04 9.20
N GLU A 30 -1.24 -12.72 8.31
CA GLU A 30 -1.54 -14.15 8.43
C GLU A 30 -0.28 -15.01 8.34
N GLN A 31 0.64 -14.71 7.41
CA GLN A 31 1.93 -15.40 7.32
C GLN A 31 2.79 -15.22 8.56
N ALA A 32 2.65 -14.10 9.25
CA ALA A 32 3.33 -13.85 10.53
C ALA A 32 2.57 -14.42 11.75
N GLY A 33 1.45 -15.12 11.56
CA GLY A 33 0.62 -15.64 12.66
C GLY A 33 -0.12 -14.56 13.44
N ILE A 34 -0.29 -13.37 12.85
CA ILE A 34 -0.92 -12.21 13.49
C ILE A 34 -2.38 -12.13 13.06
N HIS A 35 -3.27 -11.89 14.01
CA HIS A 35 -4.67 -11.62 13.75
C HIS A 35 -5.01 -10.17 14.06
N ILE A 36 -5.53 -9.44 13.05
CA ILE A 36 -5.90 -8.04 13.18
C ILE A 36 -7.40 -7.86 12.88
N THR A 37 -8.11 -7.28 13.82
CA THR A 37 -9.48 -6.82 13.61
C THR A 37 -9.46 -5.30 13.45
N PRO A 38 -9.87 -4.75 12.29
CA PRO A 38 -9.89 -3.31 12.10
C PRO A 38 -10.96 -2.66 12.98
N VAL A 39 -10.66 -1.47 13.49
CA VAL A 39 -11.64 -0.65 14.21
C VAL A 39 -12.55 0.11 13.23
N TRP A 40 -12.12 0.27 12.00
CA TRP A 40 -12.91 0.88 10.93
C TRP A 40 -12.49 0.38 9.56
N GLU A 41 -13.47 0.18 8.69
CA GLU A 41 -13.29 -0.18 7.28
C GLU A 41 -13.94 0.87 6.38
N ALA A 42 -13.25 1.27 5.31
CA ALA A 42 -13.77 2.23 4.35
C ALA A 42 -13.29 1.95 2.93
N MET A 43 -14.14 2.23 1.95
CA MET A 43 -13.78 2.16 0.53
C MET A 43 -12.96 3.38 0.08
N SER A 44 -13.14 4.52 0.75
CA SER A 44 -12.47 5.77 0.41
C SER A 44 -11.10 5.88 1.05
N THR A 45 -10.05 5.92 0.21
CA THR A 45 -8.68 6.20 0.67
C THR A 45 -8.58 7.58 1.34
N THR A 46 -9.24 8.60 0.79
CA THR A 46 -9.25 9.96 1.38
C THR A 46 -9.85 9.95 2.78
N ALA A 47 -10.94 9.20 3.01
CA ALA A 47 -11.53 9.06 4.33
C ALA A 47 -10.55 8.43 5.33
N LEU A 48 -9.82 7.37 4.92
CA LEU A 48 -8.82 6.74 5.76
C LEU A 48 -7.63 7.66 6.06
N VAL A 49 -7.16 8.43 5.09
CA VAL A 49 -6.10 9.43 5.29
C VAL A 49 -6.56 10.49 6.31
N ASN A 50 -7.75 11.06 6.14
CA ASN A 50 -8.30 12.05 7.06
C ASN A 50 -8.50 11.50 8.47
N ALA A 51 -8.95 10.26 8.59
CA ALA A 51 -9.07 9.59 9.89
C ALA A 51 -7.71 9.42 10.57
N THR A 52 -6.67 9.07 9.80
CA THR A 52 -5.29 8.96 10.31
C THR A 52 -4.75 10.31 10.76
N ILE A 53 -4.95 11.38 9.97
CA ILE A 53 -4.58 12.76 10.32
C ILE A 53 -5.22 13.18 11.66
N ASN A 54 -6.47 12.76 11.89
CA ASN A 54 -7.20 13.06 13.12
C ASN A 54 -6.92 12.06 14.27
N GLY A 55 -5.89 11.22 14.14
CA GLY A 55 -5.43 10.33 15.21
C GLY A 55 -6.36 9.15 15.54
N LEU A 56 -7.26 8.76 14.62
CA LEU A 56 -8.17 7.64 14.86
C LEU A 56 -7.44 6.29 14.89
N GLY A 57 -6.28 6.18 14.25
CA GLY A 57 -5.50 4.94 14.23
C GLY A 57 -4.46 4.91 13.11
N ILE A 58 -3.96 3.72 12.81
CA ILE A 58 -2.99 3.45 11.74
C ILE A 58 -3.72 2.95 10.50
N ALA A 59 -3.53 3.61 9.36
CA ALA A 59 -4.07 3.15 8.08
C ALA A 59 -3.00 2.38 7.28
N VAL A 60 -3.45 1.34 6.57
CA VAL A 60 -2.62 0.62 5.60
C VAL A 60 -3.05 1.02 4.19
N LEU A 61 -2.21 1.79 3.53
CA LEU A 61 -2.53 2.42 2.25
C LEU A 61 -1.33 2.36 1.30
N SER A 62 -1.60 2.51 0.00
CA SER A 62 -0.52 2.65 -0.98
C SER A 62 0.27 3.93 -0.71
N HIS A 63 1.59 3.82 -0.64
CA HIS A 63 2.49 4.96 -0.41
C HIS A 63 2.24 6.11 -1.39
N ARG A 64 2.02 5.81 -2.68
CA ARG A 64 1.72 6.83 -3.69
C ARG A 64 0.49 7.67 -3.36
N MET A 65 -0.51 7.08 -2.73
CA MET A 65 -1.77 7.78 -2.42
C MET A 65 -1.68 8.67 -1.18
N ILE A 66 -0.68 8.46 -0.32
CA ILE A 66 -0.49 9.23 0.91
C ILE A 66 0.61 10.30 0.79
N LEU A 67 1.34 10.33 -0.34
CA LEU A 67 2.44 11.28 -0.56
C LEU A 67 2.08 12.74 -0.23
N PRO A 68 0.94 13.30 -0.65
CA PRO A 68 0.61 14.69 -0.33
C PRO A 68 0.53 14.95 1.19
N ALA A 69 -0.05 14.03 1.95
CA ALA A 69 -0.18 14.16 3.39
C ALA A 69 1.17 13.97 4.12
N LEU A 70 2.03 13.07 3.61
CA LEU A 70 3.41 12.89 4.09
C LEU A 70 4.26 14.13 3.86
N GLN A 71 4.21 14.71 2.66
CA GLN A 71 4.96 15.91 2.30
C GLN A 71 4.57 17.14 3.13
N GLN A 72 3.32 17.20 3.55
CA GLN A 72 2.81 18.25 4.42
C GLN A 72 3.07 17.96 5.91
N GLY A 73 3.67 16.83 6.26
CA GLY A 73 3.93 16.46 7.65
C GLY A 73 2.69 16.12 8.47
N LEU A 74 1.54 15.89 7.82
CA LEU A 74 0.28 15.57 8.47
C LEU A 74 0.20 14.15 9.01
N ILE A 75 0.97 13.25 8.42
CA ILE A 75 1.10 11.84 8.79
C ILE A 75 2.56 11.41 8.70
N CYS A 76 2.89 10.28 9.31
CA CYS A 76 4.18 9.62 9.15
C CYS A 76 4.00 8.14 8.80
N THR A 77 5.05 7.51 8.29
CA THR A 77 5.06 6.06 8.07
C THR A 77 5.62 5.33 9.27
N VAL A 78 5.04 4.19 9.58
CA VAL A 78 5.49 3.31 10.67
C VAL A 78 5.93 1.98 10.06
N LYS A 79 7.11 1.51 10.43
CA LYS A 79 7.59 0.16 10.11
C LYS A 79 7.28 -0.78 11.27
N ALA A 80 6.71 -1.94 10.96
CA ALA A 80 6.61 -3.03 11.91
C ALA A 80 7.78 -4.00 11.71
N GLU A 81 8.43 -4.40 12.79
CA GLU A 81 9.57 -5.30 12.76
C GLU A 81 9.21 -6.64 12.12
N GLY A 82 10.04 -7.10 11.16
CA GLY A 82 9.83 -8.37 10.46
C GLY A 82 8.67 -8.40 9.46
N LEU A 83 7.89 -7.33 9.29
CA LEU A 83 6.80 -7.27 8.33
C LEU A 83 7.15 -6.39 7.12
N SER A 84 6.88 -6.91 5.92
CA SER A 84 7.05 -6.17 4.66
C SER A 84 5.76 -6.21 3.84
N PHE A 85 5.24 -5.03 3.50
CA PHE A 85 3.97 -4.84 2.80
C PHE A 85 4.18 -4.41 1.33
N SER A 86 5.12 -5.03 0.65
CA SER A 86 5.40 -4.74 -0.75
C SER A 86 4.44 -5.48 -1.70
N ARG A 87 4.17 -4.88 -2.85
CA ARG A 87 3.42 -5.51 -3.93
C ARG A 87 3.92 -5.04 -5.29
N ASN A 88 3.77 -5.91 -6.29
CA ASN A 88 4.01 -5.56 -7.68
C ASN A 88 2.68 -5.38 -8.42
N PHE A 89 2.68 -4.52 -9.43
CA PHE A 89 1.65 -4.50 -10.45
C PHE A 89 2.02 -5.45 -11.58
N HIS A 90 1.03 -6.12 -12.15
CA HIS A 90 1.22 -7.06 -13.24
C HIS A 90 0.42 -6.64 -14.46
N ILE A 91 1.07 -6.64 -15.62
CA ILE A 91 0.39 -6.48 -16.90
C ILE A 91 0.05 -7.88 -17.41
N ILE A 92 -1.22 -8.20 -17.49
CA ILE A 92 -1.70 -9.50 -17.95
C ILE A 92 -2.49 -9.37 -19.25
N TYR A 93 -2.26 -10.29 -20.18
CA TYR A 93 -3.01 -10.40 -21.41
C TYR A 93 -3.04 -11.87 -21.87
N HIS A 94 -4.02 -12.23 -22.70
CA HIS A 94 -4.12 -13.60 -23.21
C HIS A 94 -2.88 -13.92 -24.05
N LYS A 95 -2.33 -15.15 -23.90
CA LYS A 95 -1.09 -15.58 -24.58
C LYS A 95 -1.15 -15.44 -26.10
N ASP A 96 -2.33 -15.69 -26.70
CA ASP A 96 -2.55 -15.61 -28.14
C ASP A 96 -3.09 -14.25 -28.60
N LYS A 97 -3.09 -13.25 -27.72
CA LYS A 97 -3.54 -11.88 -28.06
C LYS A 97 -2.55 -11.22 -29.00
N PHE A 98 -3.02 -10.84 -30.18
CA PHE A 98 -2.25 -9.93 -31.04
C PHE A 98 -2.11 -8.58 -30.34
N LEU A 99 -0.88 -8.20 -30.07
CA LEU A 99 -0.57 -6.89 -29.49
C LEU A 99 -0.31 -5.88 -30.60
N THR A 100 -1.18 -4.87 -30.68
CA THR A 100 -0.99 -3.73 -31.59
C THR A 100 0.28 -2.94 -31.21
N ALA A 101 0.79 -2.13 -32.14
CA ALA A 101 1.94 -1.26 -31.86
C ALA A 101 1.69 -0.33 -30.68
N SER A 102 0.48 0.21 -30.54
CA SER A 102 0.08 1.06 -29.41
C SER A 102 0.08 0.30 -28.10
N ALA A 103 -0.44 -0.94 -28.06
CA ALA A 103 -0.42 -1.77 -26.86
C ALA A 103 1.02 -2.10 -26.43
N LYS A 104 1.91 -2.42 -27.38
CA LYS A 104 3.33 -2.66 -27.09
C LYS A 104 4.02 -1.43 -26.52
N LYS A 105 3.76 -0.23 -27.10
CA LYS A 105 4.30 1.03 -26.57
C LYS A 105 3.80 1.33 -25.18
N PHE A 106 2.51 1.10 -24.91
CA PHE A 106 1.94 1.29 -23.57
C PHE A 106 2.57 0.34 -22.55
N ILE A 107 2.76 -0.94 -22.89
CA ILE A 107 3.44 -1.90 -22.01
C ILE A 107 4.88 -1.46 -21.72
N ALA A 108 5.62 -0.98 -22.74
CA ALA A 108 6.96 -0.45 -22.55
C ALA A 108 6.95 0.74 -21.59
N LEU A 109 6.07 1.71 -21.82
CA LEU A 109 5.90 2.88 -20.94
C LEU A 109 5.64 2.47 -19.48
N CYS A 110 4.77 1.47 -19.25
CA CYS A 110 4.47 0.98 -17.91
C CYS A 110 5.70 0.34 -17.23
N LYS A 111 6.54 -0.38 -18.00
CA LYS A 111 7.76 -1.01 -17.47
C LYS A 111 8.84 0.01 -17.12
N ASP A 112 8.94 1.07 -17.91
CA ASP A 112 9.96 2.10 -17.73
C ASP A 112 9.53 3.19 -16.73
N TYR A 113 8.23 3.24 -16.39
CA TYR A 113 7.67 4.29 -15.54
C TYR A 113 8.37 4.45 -14.18
N GLU A 114 8.76 3.37 -13.53
CA GLU A 114 9.49 3.41 -12.25
C GLU A 114 10.91 3.96 -12.41
N ASN A 115 11.54 3.75 -13.58
CA ASN A 115 12.86 4.26 -13.89
C ASN A 115 12.83 5.77 -14.18
N ASP A 116 11.80 6.22 -14.92
CA ASP A 116 11.66 7.62 -15.33
C ASP A 116 11.09 8.50 -14.20
N TYR A 117 10.30 7.92 -13.30
CA TYR A 117 9.64 8.62 -12.19
C TYR A 117 9.90 7.91 -10.86
N PRO A 118 11.16 7.85 -10.41
CA PRO A 118 11.47 7.25 -9.12
C PRO A 118 10.77 8.04 -8.01
N LEU A 119 10.15 7.32 -7.07
CA LEU A 119 9.56 7.96 -5.92
C LEU A 119 10.66 8.60 -5.08
N PRO A 120 10.59 9.91 -4.76
CA PRO A 120 11.68 10.64 -4.12
C PRO A 120 12.06 10.16 -2.72
N PHE A 121 11.36 9.18 -2.17
CA PHE A 121 11.56 8.67 -0.81
C PHE A 121 11.85 7.17 -0.73
N TYR A 122 12.22 6.53 -1.83
CA TYR A 122 12.53 5.09 -1.82
C TYR A 122 13.94 4.73 -1.31
N ASN A 123 14.74 5.72 -0.93
CA ASN A 123 16.05 5.47 -0.37
C ASN A 123 15.96 4.92 1.07
N GLY A 124 15.73 3.62 1.16
CA GLY A 124 16.07 2.85 2.38
C GLY A 124 15.03 2.83 3.50
N LEU A 125 13.76 3.11 3.25
CA LEU A 125 12.69 3.06 4.28
C LEU A 125 11.76 1.83 4.18
N TYR A 126 12.26 0.71 3.62
CA TYR A 126 11.57 -0.58 3.66
C TYR A 126 12.46 -1.66 4.26
#